data_171257e5fe0d9c90fa595c3153a5a081
#
_entry.id   171257e5fe0d9c90fa595c3153a5a081
#
_cell.length_a   1.000
_cell.length_b   1.000
_cell.length_c   1.000
_cell.angle_alpha   90.00
_cell.angle_beta   90.00
_cell.angle_gamma   90.00
#
_symmetry.space_group_name_H-M   'P 1'
#
loop_
_entity.id
_entity.type
_entity.pdbx_description
1 polymer ?
#
loop_
_entity_poly.entity_id
_entity_poly.type
_entity_poly.pdbx_seq_one_letter_code
_entity_poly.pdbx_strand_id
1 'polypeptide(L)'
;MLKRVTIFFLLFTFYFVSNAQTDSLFVPFKKIKGDIAAFTADNFDNIYLLNSYDQLKKIAANGDSVAVFNNLRRYGKVAQMDVSNPLRVLLFYKDFATVVVLDRLLANRSTIDLRKQDIFQVEAVCLSYDNKIWLYDEFEHKLKKIDEDGKLLFATSDFRQLFGEAFSFTSIFDQDGFLYLYDKNKGVYVFDYYGGLKNIFSLTGYDNFDAVGKFITGTRHDSMMRYQPSNLLLQEVKMPETFRKAQSILFTATKAYALKKDELEIYQLR
;
A
#
# COMPACT_ATOMS: atom_id res chain seq x y z
N MET A 1 -28.74 26.77 80.23
CA MET A 1 -27.47 26.87 79.51
C MET A 1 -27.38 25.70 78.54
N LEU A 2 -27.75 25.91 77.26
CA LEU A 2 -27.72 24.85 76.26
C LEU A 2 -26.40 25.03 75.46
N LYS A 3 -25.51 24.04 75.53
CA LYS A 3 -24.27 24.05 74.71
C LYS A 3 -24.62 23.54 73.33
N ARG A 4 -24.44 24.40 72.30
CA ARG A 4 -24.53 24.02 70.89
C ARG A 4 -23.26 23.30 70.51
N VAL A 5 -23.38 22.04 70.08
CA VAL A 5 -22.29 21.28 69.46
C VAL A 5 -22.40 21.46 67.96
N THR A 6 -21.44 22.14 67.33
CA THR A 6 -21.38 22.31 65.91
C THR A 6 -20.55 21.16 65.30
N ILE A 7 -21.19 20.24 64.57
CA ILE A 7 -20.54 19.15 63.88
C ILE A 7 -20.06 19.67 62.54
N PHE A 8 -18.75 19.75 62.33
CA PHE A 8 -18.12 20.09 61.08
C PHE A 8 -18.01 18.83 60.20
N PHE A 9 -18.83 18.76 59.15
CA PHE A 9 -18.81 17.64 58.18
C PHE A 9 -17.74 17.93 57.13
N LEU A 10 -16.58 17.28 57.22
CA LEU A 10 -15.49 17.40 56.24
C LEU A 10 -15.83 16.48 55.05
N LEU A 11 -16.33 17.10 53.94
CA LEU A 11 -16.56 16.40 52.67
C LEU A 11 -15.21 16.15 52.00
N PHE A 12 -14.72 14.94 52.11
CA PHE A 12 -13.56 14.44 51.35
C PHE A 12 -14.03 14.09 49.94
N THR A 13 -13.85 15.00 48.97
CA THR A 13 -14.11 14.68 47.56
C THR A 13 -12.95 13.85 47.03
N PHE A 14 -13.18 12.54 46.92
CA PHE A 14 -12.27 11.65 46.17
C PHE A 14 -12.40 11.97 44.68
N TYR A 15 -11.40 12.66 44.11
CA TYR A 15 -11.25 12.71 42.67
C TYR A 15 -10.75 11.34 42.17
N PHE A 16 -11.67 10.52 41.65
CA PHE A 16 -11.30 9.38 40.83
C PHE A 16 -10.76 9.91 39.51
N VAL A 17 -9.44 9.96 39.37
CA VAL A 17 -8.80 10.10 38.06
C VAL A 17 -9.03 8.77 37.35
N SER A 18 -10.13 8.69 36.61
CA SER A 18 -10.35 7.60 35.66
C SER A 18 -9.31 7.74 34.57
N ASN A 19 -8.21 6.97 34.64
CA ASN A 19 -7.38 6.73 33.50
C ASN A 19 -8.24 5.95 32.49
N ALA A 20 -8.92 6.64 31.59
CA ALA A 20 -9.49 6.05 30.42
C ALA A 20 -8.34 5.41 29.66
N GLN A 21 -8.17 4.11 29.82
CA GLN A 21 -7.30 3.27 29.03
C GLN A 21 -7.89 3.35 27.62
N THR A 22 -7.39 4.28 26.80
CA THR A 22 -7.70 4.28 25.37
C THR A 22 -7.16 2.96 24.84
N ASP A 23 -8.06 2.00 24.60
CA ASP A 23 -7.71 0.79 23.85
C ASP A 23 -7.12 1.26 22.54
N SER A 24 -5.80 1.25 22.46
CA SER A 24 -5.09 1.68 21.28
C SER A 24 -5.37 0.66 20.18
N LEU A 25 -5.95 1.12 19.07
CA LEU A 25 -6.15 0.31 17.86
C LEU A 25 -4.82 -0.34 17.41
N PHE A 26 -3.69 0.26 17.79
CA PHE A 26 -2.34 -0.14 17.38
C PHE A 26 -1.56 -0.66 18.60
N VAL A 27 -1.35 -1.96 18.65
CA VAL A 27 -0.55 -2.59 19.71
C VAL A 27 0.86 -2.85 19.17
N PRO A 28 1.94 -2.31 19.76
CA PRO A 28 3.29 -2.60 19.31
C PRO A 28 3.54 -4.12 19.27
N PHE A 29 4.05 -4.62 18.16
CA PHE A 29 4.27 -6.04 17.94
C PHE A 29 5.75 -6.38 17.78
N LYS A 30 6.45 -5.72 16.83
CA LYS A 30 7.85 -6.01 16.51
C LYS A 30 8.53 -4.78 15.90
N LYS A 31 9.86 -4.74 16.05
CA LYS A 31 10.73 -3.78 15.32
C LYS A 31 11.81 -4.55 14.57
N ILE A 32 12.06 -4.13 13.33
CA ILE A 32 13.14 -4.63 12.51
C ILE A 32 14.08 -3.45 12.26
N LYS A 33 15.30 -3.56 12.75
CA LYS A 33 16.36 -2.55 12.57
C LYS A 33 17.24 -2.92 11.39
N GLY A 34 17.73 -1.90 10.69
CA GLY A 34 18.69 -2.04 9.61
C GLY A 34 18.52 -0.98 8.54
N ASP A 35 19.33 -1.12 7.48
CA ASP A 35 19.20 -0.30 6.28
C ASP A 35 17.94 -0.73 5.51
N ILE A 36 16.88 0.07 5.57
CA ILE A 36 15.61 -0.17 4.90
C ILE A 36 15.23 1.09 4.13
N ALA A 37 15.34 1.04 2.81
CA ALA A 37 14.97 2.14 1.93
C ALA A 37 13.47 2.11 1.55
N ALA A 38 12.91 0.90 1.38
CA ALA A 38 11.48 0.69 1.12
C ALA A 38 11.05 -0.68 1.64
N PHE A 39 9.75 -0.86 1.82
CA PHE A 39 9.19 -2.14 2.23
C PHE A 39 7.77 -2.31 1.69
N THR A 40 7.33 -3.56 1.67
CA THR A 40 5.92 -3.93 1.50
C THR A 40 5.64 -5.23 2.28
N ALA A 41 4.38 -5.62 2.39
CA ALA A 41 3.97 -6.87 3.03
C ALA A 41 2.84 -7.53 2.24
N ASP A 42 2.84 -8.86 2.17
CA ASP A 42 1.77 -9.61 1.55
C ASP A 42 0.64 -9.97 2.55
N ASN A 43 -0.42 -10.58 2.04
CA ASN A 43 -1.60 -10.98 2.83
C ASN A 43 -1.34 -12.15 3.80
N PHE A 44 -0.14 -12.75 3.78
CA PHE A 44 0.34 -13.73 4.77
C PHE A 44 1.30 -13.11 5.79
N ASP A 45 1.39 -11.78 5.83
CA ASP A 45 2.31 -11.04 6.69
C ASP A 45 3.80 -11.33 6.43
N ASN A 46 4.18 -11.85 5.25
CA ASN A 46 5.57 -11.84 4.84
C ASN A 46 5.97 -10.40 4.50
N ILE A 47 7.17 -10.02 4.93
CA ILE A 47 7.69 -8.67 4.75
C ILE A 47 8.79 -8.70 3.69
N TYR A 48 8.72 -7.75 2.77
CA TYR A 48 9.70 -7.56 1.72
C TYR A 48 10.43 -6.25 1.98
N LEU A 49 11.73 -6.34 2.27
CA LEU A 49 12.59 -5.19 2.62
C LEU A 49 13.56 -4.92 1.48
N LEU A 50 13.54 -3.69 0.98
CA LEU A 50 14.52 -3.17 0.03
C LEU A 50 15.50 -2.29 0.80
N ASN A 51 16.81 -2.57 0.70
CA ASN A 51 17.82 -1.73 1.33
C ASN A 51 18.35 -0.62 0.38
N SER A 52 19.20 0.26 0.87
CA SER A 52 19.80 1.37 0.09
C SER A 52 20.71 0.90 -1.04
N TYR A 53 21.11 -0.37 -1.05
CA TYR A 53 21.93 -1.02 -2.09
C TYR A 53 21.10 -1.79 -3.11
N ASP A 54 19.75 -1.60 -3.10
CA ASP A 54 18.79 -2.28 -3.97
C ASP A 54 18.75 -3.81 -3.79
N GLN A 55 19.08 -4.31 -2.60
CA GLN A 55 18.88 -5.71 -2.25
C GLN A 55 17.48 -5.92 -1.68
N LEU A 56 16.72 -6.84 -2.26
CA LEU A 56 15.40 -7.22 -1.77
C LEU A 56 15.51 -8.47 -0.89
N LYS A 57 15.02 -8.40 0.34
CA LYS A 57 14.96 -9.50 1.31
C LYS A 57 13.52 -9.82 1.67
N LYS A 58 13.15 -11.10 1.58
CA LYS A 58 11.87 -11.61 2.08
C LYS A 58 12.05 -12.21 3.47
N ILE A 59 11.17 -11.79 4.39
CA ILE A 59 11.09 -12.29 5.77
C ILE A 59 9.70 -12.87 5.97
N ALA A 60 9.61 -14.10 6.47
CA ALA A 60 8.33 -14.73 6.79
C ALA A 60 7.68 -14.07 8.02
N ALA A 61 6.38 -14.29 8.20
CA ALA A 61 5.61 -13.76 9.33
C ALA A 61 6.19 -14.13 10.71
N ASN A 62 6.82 -15.32 10.83
CA ASN A 62 7.51 -15.75 12.04
C ASN A 62 8.86 -15.05 12.27
N GLY A 63 9.36 -14.31 11.27
CA GLY A 63 10.61 -13.56 11.32
C GLY A 63 11.81 -14.22 10.67
N ASP A 64 11.67 -15.42 10.12
CA ASP A 64 12.73 -16.12 9.43
C ASP A 64 13.06 -15.47 8.08
N SER A 65 14.34 -15.42 7.73
CA SER A 65 14.78 -14.98 6.41
C SER A 65 14.48 -16.08 5.38
N VAL A 66 13.63 -15.78 4.40
CA VAL A 66 13.19 -16.74 3.38
C VAL A 66 14.12 -16.72 2.17
N ALA A 67 14.38 -15.53 1.63
CA ALA A 67 15.13 -15.36 0.40
C ALA A 67 15.71 -13.96 0.27
N VAL A 68 16.69 -13.82 -0.62
CA VAL A 68 17.32 -12.54 -0.97
C VAL A 68 17.50 -12.48 -2.48
N PHE A 69 17.14 -11.33 -3.07
CA PHE A 69 17.39 -11.02 -4.47
C PHE A 69 18.35 -9.84 -4.59
N ASN A 70 19.48 -10.07 -5.30
CA ASN A 70 20.62 -9.15 -5.35
C ASN A 70 20.87 -8.53 -6.74
N ASN A 71 20.03 -8.78 -7.73
CA ASN A 71 20.33 -8.40 -9.12
C ASN A 71 19.73 -7.03 -9.51
N LEU A 72 19.50 -6.17 -8.56
CA LEU A 72 18.68 -4.96 -8.71
C LEU A 72 19.40 -3.83 -9.45
N ARG A 73 20.71 -3.68 -9.27
CA ARG A 73 21.49 -2.58 -9.87
C ARG A 73 21.48 -2.53 -11.40
N ARG A 74 21.06 -3.63 -12.04
CA ARG A 74 21.02 -3.70 -13.51
C ARG A 74 19.95 -2.78 -14.12
N TYR A 75 18.88 -2.48 -13.38
CA TYR A 75 17.69 -1.78 -13.89
C TYR A 75 17.41 -0.45 -13.18
N GLY A 76 18.37 0.05 -12.37
CA GLY A 76 18.16 1.27 -11.58
C GLY A 76 17.41 1.01 -10.29
N LYS A 77 16.71 2.04 -9.78
CA LYS A 77 15.95 1.96 -8.54
C LYS A 77 14.58 1.31 -8.74
N VAL A 78 14.18 0.48 -7.81
CA VAL A 78 12.80 -0.04 -7.76
C VAL A 78 11.84 1.11 -7.44
N ALA A 79 10.94 1.38 -8.37
CA ALA A 79 9.90 2.38 -8.20
C ALA A 79 8.66 1.82 -7.51
N GLN A 80 8.30 0.55 -7.81
CA GLN A 80 7.13 -0.10 -7.24
C GLN A 80 7.40 -1.59 -7.01
N MET A 81 6.86 -2.12 -5.90
CA MET A 81 6.81 -3.55 -5.58
C MET A 81 5.36 -3.97 -5.43
N ASP A 82 4.94 -5.01 -6.16
CA ASP A 82 3.64 -5.63 -5.98
C ASP A 82 3.82 -7.06 -5.48
N VAL A 83 3.27 -7.35 -4.31
CA VAL A 83 3.28 -8.64 -3.63
C VAL A 83 1.86 -9.14 -3.35
N SER A 84 0.87 -8.63 -4.08
CA SER A 84 -0.55 -9.03 -3.96
C SER A 84 -0.74 -10.53 -4.18
N ASN A 85 0.10 -11.14 -5.02
CA ASN A 85 0.22 -12.58 -5.15
C ASN A 85 1.50 -13.07 -4.44
N PRO A 86 1.42 -13.75 -3.28
CA PRO A 86 2.61 -14.17 -2.52
C PRO A 86 3.45 -15.26 -3.20
N LEU A 87 2.96 -15.84 -4.30
CA LEU A 87 3.71 -16.77 -5.16
C LEU A 87 4.52 -16.05 -6.24
N ARG A 88 4.27 -14.75 -6.43
CA ARG A 88 4.91 -13.91 -7.43
C ARG A 88 5.17 -12.51 -6.85
N VAL A 89 6.35 -11.99 -7.07
CA VAL A 89 6.71 -10.63 -6.70
C VAL A 89 7.01 -9.87 -7.98
N LEU A 90 6.32 -8.76 -8.19
CA LEU A 90 6.60 -7.87 -9.31
C LEU A 90 7.43 -6.69 -8.81
N LEU A 91 8.53 -6.42 -9.50
CA LEU A 91 9.36 -5.23 -9.29
C LEU A 91 9.31 -4.39 -10.55
N PHE A 92 8.96 -3.12 -10.40
CA PHE A 92 8.95 -2.17 -11.50
C PHE A 92 10.08 -1.15 -11.36
N TYR A 93 10.84 -1.01 -12.42
CA TYR A 93 11.95 -0.07 -12.57
C TYR A 93 11.57 0.99 -13.59
N LYS A 94 11.01 2.10 -13.11
CA LYS A 94 10.44 3.16 -13.95
C LYS A 94 11.46 3.77 -14.89
N ASP A 95 12.68 4.08 -14.40
CA ASP A 95 13.72 4.75 -15.17
C ASP A 95 14.14 3.96 -16.42
N PHE A 96 14.09 2.63 -16.34
CA PHE A 96 14.46 1.72 -17.42
C PHE A 96 13.24 1.10 -18.11
N ALA A 97 12.01 1.47 -17.72
CA ALA A 97 10.77 0.87 -18.22
C ALA A 97 10.84 -0.67 -18.20
N THR A 98 11.31 -1.23 -17.08
CA THR A 98 11.56 -2.66 -16.94
C THR A 98 10.70 -3.25 -15.81
N VAL A 99 10.04 -4.36 -16.08
CA VAL A 99 9.33 -5.16 -15.10
C VAL A 99 10.09 -6.46 -14.86
N VAL A 100 10.35 -6.80 -13.61
CA VAL A 100 10.94 -8.08 -13.20
C VAL A 100 9.91 -8.84 -12.39
N VAL A 101 9.64 -10.09 -12.78
CA VAL A 101 8.75 -11.00 -12.04
C VAL A 101 9.62 -12.05 -11.36
N LEU A 102 9.49 -12.16 -10.05
CA LEU A 102 10.18 -13.16 -9.23
C LEU A 102 9.17 -14.21 -8.77
N ASP A 103 9.66 -15.39 -8.44
CA ASP A 103 8.87 -16.41 -7.75
C ASP A 103 8.80 -16.18 -6.23
N ARG A 104 8.13 -17.08 -5.50
CA ARG A 104 7.98 -17.02 -4.03
C ARG A 104 9.30 -17.03 -3.26
N LEU A 105 10.38 -17.53 -3.87
CA LEU A 105 11.73 -17.61 -3.30
C LEU A 105 12.65 -16.53 -3.88
N LEU A 106 12.06 -15.51 -4.52
CA LEU A 106 12.76 -14.40 -5.16
C LEU A 106 13.71 -14.83 -6.29
N ALA A 107 13.52 -16.01 -6.90
CA ALA A 107 14.22 -16.37 -8.13
C ALA A 107 13.56 -15.64 -9.33
N ASN A 108 14.41 -15.14 -10.25
CA ASN A 108 13.92 -14.44 -11.45
C ASN A 108 13.16 -15.41 -12.35
N ARG A 109 11.92 -15.08 -12.69
CA ARG A 109 11.08 -15.81 -13.66
C ARG A 109 11.10 -15.15 -15.03
N SER A 110 10.87 -13.84 -15.07
CA SER A 110 10.89 -13.07 -16.31
C SER A 110 11.39 -11.66 -16.08
N THR A 111 11.93 -11.08 -17.14
CA THR A 111 12.36 -9.68 -17.20
C THR A 111 11.85 -9.09 -18.50
N ILE A 112 10.96 -8.10 -18.37
CA ILE A 112 10.25 -7.49 -19.47
C ILE A 112 10.80 -6.08 -19.69
N ASP A 113 11.41 -5.84 -20.82
CA ASP A 113 11.75 -4.48 -21.29
C ASP A 113 10.54 -3.91 -22.04
N LEU A 114 9.81 -3.01 -21.40
CA LEU A 114 8.58 -2.44 -21.95
C LEU A 114 8.82 -1.61 -23.22
N ARG A 115 10.01 -1.01 -23.35
CA ARG A 115 10.38 -0.22 -24.56
C ARG A 115 10.41 -1.10 -25.82
N LYS A 116 10.77 -2.39 -25.68
CA LYS A 116 10.72 -3.36 -26.78
C LYS A 116 9.30 -3.73 -27.21
N GLN A 117 8.32 -3.34 -26.42
CA GLN A 117 6.90 -3.53 -26.68
C GLN A 117 6.20 -2.20 -27.02
N ASP A 118 6.96 -1.18 -27.41
CA ASP A 118 6.47 0.16 -27.73
C ASP A 118 5.71 0.83 -26.57
N ILE A 119 6.09 0.49 -25.31
CA ILE A 119 5.55 1.05 -24.08
C ILE A 119 6.66 1.86 -23.40
N PHE A 120 6.58 3.18 -23.47
CA PHE A 120 7.72 4.05 -23.12
C PHE A 120 7.58 4.74 -21.79
N GLN A 121 6.37 5.10 -21.38
CA GLN A 121 6.12 5.85 -20.16
C GLN A 121 5.05 5.19 -19.33
N VAL A 122 5.48 4.47 -18.31
CA VAL A 122 4.59 3.76 -17.38
C VAL A 122 4.69 4.40 -16.02
N GLU A 123 3.54 4.73 -15.42
CA GLU A 123 3.46 5.32 -14.09
C GLU A 123 3.15 4.29 -13.02
N ALA A 124 2.28 3.33 -13.31
CA ALA A 124 1.86 2.33 -12.36
C ALA A 124 1.67 0.96 -13.02
N VAL A 125 1.97 -0.08 -12.26
CA VAL A 125 1.84 -1.49 -12.68
C VAL A 125 1.23 -2.31 -11.55
N CYS A 126 0.52 -3.39 -11.87
CA CYS A 126 0.15 -4.41 -10.88
C CYS A 126 0.06 -5.80 -11.48
N LEU A 127 0.16 -6.81 -10.62
CA LEU A 127 -0.16 -8.18 -10.97
C LEU A 127 -1.67 -8.33 -11.17
N SER A 128 -2.06 -9.07 -12.20
CA SER A 128 -3.45 -9.47 -12.40
C SER A 128 -3.72 -10.85 -11.78
N TYR A 129 -4.98 -11.12 -11.43
CA TYR A 129 -5.43 -12.40 -10.89
C TYR A 129 -5.05 -13.60 -11.76
N ASP A 130 -4.95 -13.42 -13.09
CA ASP A 130 -4.58 -14.45 -14.08
C ASP A 130 -3.07 -14.51 -14.37
N ASN A 131 -2.25 -13.95 -13.46
CA ASN A 131 -0.79 -13.87 -13.57
C ASN A 131 -0.28 -13.05 -14.75
N LYS A 132 -1.10 -12.18 -15.30
CA LYS A 132 -0.70 -11.16 -16.27
C LYS A 132 -0.35 -9.86 -15.54
N ILE A 133 -0.02 -8.83 -16.27
CA ILE A 133 0.41 -7.56 -15.72
C ILE A 133 -0.45 -6.46 -16.31
N TRP A 134 -1.08 -5.67 -15.45
CA TRP A 134 -1.71 -4.43 -15.82
C TRP A 134 -0.73 -3.28 -15.66
N LEU A 135 -0.79 -2.32 -16.57
CA LEU A 135 -0.01 -1.10 -16.51
C LEU A 135 -0.79 0.08 -17.10
N TYR A 136 -0.49 1.28 -16.61
CA TYR A 136 -0.97 2.51 -17.20
C TYR A 136 0.16 3.17 -18.00
N ASP A 137 -0.05 3.24 -19.32
CA ASP A 137 0.83 3.94 -20.26
C ASP A 137 0.43 5.40 -20.31
N GLU A 138 1.21 6.26 -19.66
CA GLU A 138 0.94 7.70 -19.60
C GLU A 138 1.15 8.38 -20.93
N PHE A 139 2.04 7.86 -21.80
CA PHE A 139 2.27 8.42 -23.12
C PHE A 139 1.05 8.26 -24.04
N GLU A 140 0.44 7.08 -24.05
CA GLU A 140 -0.76 6.83 -24.83
C GLU A 140 -2.07 7.11 -24.07
N HIS A 141 -1.99 7.37 -22.76
CA HIS A 141 -3.12 7.50 -21.83
C HIS A 141 -4.06 6.30 -21.87
N LYS A 142 -3.48 5.09 -21.86
CA LYS A 142 -4.22 3.83 -21.93
C LYS A 142 -3.88 2.91 -20.78
N LEU A 143 -4.88 2.20 -20.31
CA LEU A 143 -4.70 1.01 -19.50
C LEU A 143 -4.38 -0.16 -20.41
N LYS A 144 -3.27 -0.84 -20.17
CA LYS A 144 -2.79 -1.97 -20.97
C LYS A 144 -2.63 -3.22 -20.11
N LYS A 145 -2.83 -4.40 -20.72
CA LYS A 145 -2.53 -5.70 -20.11
C LYS A 145 -1.51 -6.43 -20.97
N ILE A 146 -0.46 -6.93 -20.35
CA ILE A 146 0.61 -7.70 -21.01
C ILE A 146 0.79 -9.06 -20.34
N ASP A 147 1.36 -10.02 -21.07
CA ASP A 147 1.79 -11.30 -20.49
C ASP A 147 3.22 -11.23 -19.91
N GLU A 148 3.71 -12.37 -19.44
CA GLU A 148 5.05 -12.48 -18.84
C GLU A 148 6.20 -12.33 -19.86
N ASP A 149 5.93 -12.41 -21.15
CA ASP A 149 6.88 -12.16 -22.23
C ASP A 149 6.80 -10.70 -22.72
N GLY A 150 5.87 -9.90 -22.16
CA GLY A 150 5.64 -8.51 -22.51
C GLY A 150 4.68 -8.31 -23.68
N LYS A 151 4.11 -9.36 -24.25
CA LYS A 151 3.16 -9.27 -25.36
C LYS A 151 1.88 -8.56 -24.91
N LEU A 152 1.47 -7.55 -25.66
CA LEU A 152 0.21 -6.85 -25.43
C LEU A 152 -0.98 -7.78 -25.65
N LEU A 153 -1.82 -7.95 -24.63
CA LEU A 153 -3.04 -8.74 -24.63
C LEU A 153 -4.29 -7.90 -24.79
N PHE A 154 -4.28 -6.70 -24.20
CA PHE A 154 -5.41 -5.78 -24.19
C PHE A 154 -4.93 -4.32 -24.01
N ALA A 155 -5.66 -3.39 -24.63
CA ALA A 155 -5.52 -1.96 -24.39
C ALA A 155 -6.87 -1.27 -24.47
N THR A 156 -7.10 -0.30 -23.60
CA THR A 156 -8.28 0.57 -23.68
C THR A 156 -8.15 1.59 -24.82
N SER A 157 -9.22 2.31 -25.10
CA SER A 157 -9.12 3.58 -25.81
C SER A 157 -8.36 4.62 -24.99
N ASP A 158 -7.90 5.68 -25.63
CA ASP A 158 -7.26 6.83 -24.96
C ASP A 158 -8.23 7.46 -23.95
N PHE A 159 -7.83 7.56 -22.69
CA PHE A 159 -8.66 8.08 -21.62
C PHE A 159 -8.98 9.57 -21.79
N ARG A 160 -8.14 10.34 -22.49
CA ARG A 160 -8.45 11.74 -22.84
C ARG A 160 -9.65 11.83 -23.78
N GLN A 161 -9.81 10.87 -24.68
CA GLN A 161 -10.97 10.81 -25.56
C GLN A 161 -12.22 10.33 -24.84
N LEU A 162 -12.06 9.40 -23.88
CA LEU A 162 -13.18 8.85 -23.12
C LEU A 162 -13.71 9.84 -22.06
N PHE A 163 -12.83 10.58 -21.41
CA PHE A 163 -13.17 11.40 -20.23
C PHE A 163 -12.98 12.91 -20.47
N GLY A 164 -12.39 13.31 -21.60
CA GLY A 164 -12.12 14.71 -21.91
C GLY A 164 -10.94 15.31 -21.15
N GLU A 165 -10.18 14.50 -20.39
CA GLU A 165 -9.07 14.96 -19.56
C GLU A 165 -7.96 13.93 -19.45
N ALA A 166 -6.76 14.38 -19.09
CA ALA A 166 -5.62 13.51 -18.79
C ALA A 166 -5.63 13.07 -17.32
N PHE A 167 -5.08 11.89 -17.06
CA PHE A 167 -4.92 11.31 -15.72
C PHE A 167 -3.45 11.07 -15.42
N SER A 168 -3.10 11.15 -14.14
CA SER A 168 -1.81 10.72 -13.61
C SER A 168 -2.05 9.64 -12.54
N PHE A 169 -2.27 8.41 -13.01
CA PHE A 169 -2.51 7.29 -12.11
C PHE A 169 -1.20 6.81 -11.51
N THR A 170 -1.03 7.06 -10.22
CA THR A 170 0.16 6.67 -9.46
C THR A 170 0.11 5.24 -8.91
N SER A 171 -1.08 4.64 -8.88
CA SER A 171 -1.28 3.28 -8.36
C SER A 171 -2.38 2.55 -9.14
N ILE A 172 -2.18 1.25 -9.34
CA ILE A 172 -3.18 0.34 -9.91
C ILE A 172 -3.27 -0.87 -8.98
N PHE A 173 -4.49 -1.35 -8.74
CA PHE A 173 -4.76 -2.56 -7.97
C PHE A 173 -5.76 -3.44 -8.71
N ASP A 174 -5.49 -4.75 -8.77
CA ASP A 174 -6.43 -5.77 -9.27
C ASP A 174 -7.05 -6.46 -8.07
N GLN A 175 -8.34 -6.22 -7.82
CA GLN A 175 -9.04 -6.75 -6.67
C GLN A 175 -10.51 -7.02 -6.95
N ASP A 176 -11.02 -8.18 -6.49
CA ASP A 176 -12.44 -8.56 -6.53
C ASP A 176 -13.09 -8.44 -7.93
N GLY A 177 -12.32 -8.69 -9.00
CA GLY A 177 -12.81 -8.63 -10.38
C GLY A 177 -12.77 -7.25 -11.02
N PHE A 178 -12.14 -6.28 -10.37
CA PHE A 178 -12.05 -4.91 -10.83
C PHE A 178 -10.62 -4.37 -10.72
N LEU A 179 -10.34 -3.37 -11.55
CA LEU A 179 -9.12 -2.57 -11.49
C LEU A 179 -9.42 -1.22 -10.87
N TYR A 180 -8.66 -0.89 -9.85
CA TYR A 180 -8.73 0.40 -9.16
C TYR A 180 -7.51 1.23 -9.56
N LEU A 181 -7.74 2.34 -10.24
CA LEU A 181 -6.71 3.28 -10.67
C LEU A 181 -6.79 4.53 -9.82
N TYR A 182 -5.73 4.88 -9.13
CA TYR A 182 -5.69 6.03 -8.24
C TYR A 182 -4.95 7.21 -8.85
N ASP A 183 -5.66 8.32 -8.97
CA ASP A 183 -5.10 9.65 -9.24
C ASP A 183 -5.27 10.50 -7.98
N LYS A 184 -4.16 11.00 -7.42
CA LYS A 184 -4.15 11.74 -6.15
C LYS A 184 -5.05 12.98 -6.16
N ASN A 185 -5.24 13.60 -7.32
CA ASN A 185 -6.05 14.81 -7.48
C ASN A 185 -7.51 14.53 -7.84
N LYS A 186 -7.78 13.38 -8.47
CA LYS A 186 -9.10 13.07 -9.03
C LYS A 186 -9.82 11.93 -8.30
N GLY A 187 -9.09 11.11 -7.54
CA GLY A 187 -9.63 9.98 -6.78
C GLY A 187 -9.42 8.63 -7.44
N VAL A 188 -10.30 7.69 -7.19
CA VAL A 188 -10.20 6.30 -7.65
C VAL A 188 -11.19 6.03 -8.75
N TYR A 189 -10.69 5.52 -9.86
CA TYR A 189 -11.48 5.08 -11.01
C TYR A 189 -11.48 3.56 -11.06
N VAL A 190 -12.67 2.96 -11.07
CA VAL A 190 -12.85 1.51 -11.04
C VAL A 190 -13.30 1.01 -12.40
N PHE A 191 -12.53 0.09 -12.97
CA PHE A 191 -12.78 -0.51 -14.27
C PHE A 191 -13.01 -2.01 -14.16
N ASP A 192 -13.81 -2.58 -15.07
CA ASP A 192 -13.79 -4.01 -15.30
C ASP A 192 -12.59 -4.40 -16.19
N TYR A 193 -12.37 -5.71 -16.35
CA TYR A 193 -11.25 -6.23 -17.15
C TYR A 193 -11.41 -6.02 -18.67
N TYR A 194 -12.54 -5.46 -19.10
CA TYR A 194 -12.81 -5.07 -20.49
C TYR A 194 -12.63 -3.57 -20.72
N GLY A 195 -12.16 -2.82 -19.69
CA GLY A 195 -11.94 -1.39 -19.75
C GLY A 195 -13.20 -0.54 -19.58
N GLY A 196 -14.32 -1.16 -19.18
CA GLY A 196 -15.56 -0.43 -18.87
C GLY A 196 -15.49 0.23 -17.49
N LEU A 197 -15.70 1.55 -17.43
CA LEU A 197 -15.78 2.28 -16.15
C LEU A 197 -17.01 1.82 -15.37
N LYS A 198 -16.82 1.43 -14.11
CA LYS A 198 -17.88 0.98 -13.19
C LYS A 198 -18.21 1.97 -12.11
N ASN A 199 -17.20 2.62 -11.56
CA ASN A 199 -17.40 3.56 -10.47
C ASN A 199 -16.28 4.60 -10.39
N ILE A 200 -16.53 5.70 -9.70
CA ILE A 200 -15.57 6.73 -9.35
C ILE A 200 -15.76 7.05 -7.87
N PHE A 201 -14.69 6.94 -7.09
CA PHE A 201 -14.70 7.35 -5.68
C PHE A 201 -13.86 8.61 -5.51
N SER A 202 -14.42 9.65 -4.92
CA SER A 202 -13.75 10.94 -4.66
C SER A 202 -12.76 10.86 -3.49
N LEU A 203 -11.92 9.84 -3.47
CA LEU A 203 -10.87 9.62 -2.48
C LEU A 203 -9.59 10.33 -2.94
N THR A 204 -9.50 11.64 -2.72
CA THR A 204 -8.39 12.48 -3.20
C THR A 204 -7.42 12.84 -2.09
N GLY A 205 -6.17 13.16 -2.45
CA GLY A 205 -5.17 13.72 -1.54
C GLY A 205 -4.54 12.74 -0.55
N TYR A 206 -4.70 11.43 -0.75
CA TYR A 206 -4.08 10.42 0.11
C TYR A 206 -2.68 10.07 -0.38
N ASP A 207 -1.77 9.89 0.58
CA ASP A 207 -0.46 9.28 0.43
C ASP A 207 -0.51 7.82 0.91
N ASN A 208 0.53 7.03 0.61
CA ASN A 208 0.60 5.60 0.95
C ASN A 208 -0.69 4.88 0.57
N PHE A 209 -1.20 5.19 -0.64
CA PHE A 209 -2.46 4.63 -1.12
C PHE A 209 -2.23 3.21 -1.64
N ASP A 210 -2.96 2.25 -1.09
CA ASP A 210 -2.78 0.83 -1.40
C ASP A 210 -4.10 0.05 -1.26
N ALA A 211 -4.16 -1.14 -1.87
CA ALA A 211 -5.26 -2.08 -1.71
C ALA A 211 -4.79 -3.32 -0.96
N VAL A 212 -5.43 -3.61 0.16
CA VAL A 212 -5.06 -4.72 1.04
C VAL A 212 -6.27 -5.58 1.41
N GLY A 213 -6.29 -6.79 0.92
CA GLY A 213 -7.45 -7.67 1.07
C GLY A 213 -8.69 -7.00 0.48
N LYS A 214 -9.75 -6.81 1.26
CA LYS A 214 -11.00 -6.17 0.82
C LYS A 214 -11.04 -4.65 1.05
N PHE A 215 -9.93 -4.04 1.41
CA PHE A 215 -9.87 -2.63 1.77
C PHE A 215 -8.92 -1.85 0.84
N ILE A 216 -9.28 -0.61 0.58
CA ILE A 216 -8.38 0.42 0.10
C ILE A 216 -7.94 1.23 1.33
N THR A 217 -6.66 1.49 1.45
CA THR A 217 -6.06 2.22 2.57
C THR A 217 -5.29 3.43 2.06
N GLY A 218 -5.14 4.44 2.89
CA GLY A 218 -4.35 5.62 2.56
C GLY A 218 -4.12 6.49 3.79
N THR A 219 -3.16 7.39 3.71
CA THR A 219 -2.87 8.35 4.77
C THR A 219 -3.00 9.77 4.23
N ARG A 220 -3.48 10.69 5.06
CA ARG A 220 -3.58 12.11 4.72
C ARG A 220 -3.33 12.95 5.97
N HIS A 221 -2.23 13.74 5.97
CA HIS A 221 -1.80 14.54 7.13
C HIS A 221 -1.70 13.72 8.42
N ASP A 222 -2.70 13.83 9.28
CA ASP A 222 -2.77 13.17 10.59
C ASP A 222 -3.92 12.16 10.68
N SER A 223 -4.47 11.75 9.54
CA SER A 223 -5.51 10.73 9.46
C SER A 223 -5.09 9.53 8.61
N MET A 224 -5.68 8.39 8.92
CA MET A 224 -5.64 7.16 8.15
C MET A 224 -7.03 6.86 7.63
N MET A 225 -7.09 6.47 6.38
CA MET A 225 -8.31 6.03 5.72
C MET A 225 -8.28 4.53 5.49
N ARG A 226 -9.42 3.89 5.73
CA ARG A 226 -9.72 2.52 5.33
C ARG A 226 -11.10 2.50 4.68
N TYR A 227 -11.14 2.18 3.43
CA TYR A 227 -12.37 2.13 2.63
C TYR A 227 -12.65 0.72 2.16
N GLN A 228 -13.87 0.25 2.35
CA GLN A 228 -14.32 -1.06 1.86
C GLN A 228 -15.28 -0.86 0.68
N PRO A 229 -14.86 -1.12 -0.58
CA PRO A 229 -15.67 -0.86 -1.77
C PRO A 229 -16.99 -1.63 -1.81
N SER A 230 -17.03 -2.87 -1.29
CA SER A 230 -18.20 -3.75 -1.36
C SER A 230 -19.43 -3.23 -0.62
N ASN A 231 -19.25 -2.42 0.43
CA ASN A 231 -20.33 -1.86 1.24
C ASN A 231 -20.24 -0.33 1.40
N LEU A 232 -19.35 0.32 0.63
CA LEU A 232 -19.12 1.76 0.62
C LEU A 232 -18.75 2.33 2.00
N LEU A 233 -18.16 1.50 2.87
CA LEU A 233 -17.81 1.91 4.24
C LEU A 233 -16.46 2.62 4.25
N LEU A 234 -16.49 3.92 4.54
CA LEU A 234 -15.30 4.72 4.80
C LEU A 234 -15.10 4.88 6.31
N GLN A 235 -13.93 4.49 6.78
CA GLN A 235 -13.47 4.73 8.15
C GLN A 235 -12.24 5.65 8.09
N GLU A 236 -12.32 6.78 8.77
CA GLU A 236 -11.17 7.66 9.00
C GLU A 236 -10.85 7.69 10.50
N VAL A 237 -9.59 7.45 10.84
CA VAL A 237 -9.13 7.49 12.21
C VAL A 237 -7.92 8.42 12.32
N LYS A 238 -7.79 9.08 13.47
CA LYS A 238 -6.64 9.94 13.73
C LYS A 238 -5.37 9.10 13.77
N MET A 239 -4.35 9.54 13.06
CA MET A 239 -3.06 8.89 13.04
C MET A 239 -2.36 9.04 14.40
N PRO A 240 -1.88 7.95 15.01
CA PRO A 240 -1.08 8.03 16.23
C PRO A 240 0.20 8.84 16.00
N GLU A 241 0.69 9.51 17.07
CA GLU A 241 1.95 10.26 17.04
C GLU A 241 3.15 9.43 16.54
N THR A 242 3.12 8.12 16.85
CA THR A 242 4.17 7.17 16.45
C THR A 242 4.30 7.04 14.93
N PHE A 243 3.22 7.26 14.17
CA PHE A 243 3.21 7.18 12.70
C PHE A 243 3.54 8.49 12.01
N ARG A 244 3.36 9.65 12.67
CA ARG A 244 3.60 10.97 12.06
C ARG A 244 5.03 11.19 11.59
N LYS A 245 6.02 10.48 12.16
CA LYS A 245 7.42 10.54 11.78
C LYS A 245 7.84 9.43 10.83
N ALA A 246 6.89 8.62 10.36
CA ALA A 246 7.18 7.57 9.41
C ALA A 246 7.41 8.15 8.00
N GLN A 247 8.38 7.58 7.30
CA GLN A 247 8.66 7.89 5.90
C GLN A 247 7.65 7.21 4.97
N SER A 248 7.18 6.02 5.37
CA SER A 248 6.17 5.24 4.66
C SER A 248 5.35 4.44 5.67
N ILE A 249 4.07 4.28 5.36
CA ILE A 249 3.11 3.53 6.18
C ILE A 249 2.37 2.56 5.27
N LEU A 250 2.21 1.32 5.76
CA LEU A 250 1.43 0.29 5.08
C LEU A 250 0.47 -0.34 6.08
N PHE A 251 -0.73 -0.67 5.61
CA PHE A 251 -1.72 -1.44 6.38
C PHE A 251 -2.00 -2.75 5.69
N THR A 252 -2.02 -3.83 6.47
CA THR A 252 -2.61 -5.10 6.09
C THR A 252 -3.95 -5.30 6.81
N ALA A 253 -4.61 -6.42 6.59
CA ALA A 253 -5.84 -6.73 7.28
C ALA A 253 -5.67 -6.78 8.81
N THR A 254 -4.46 -7.14 9.28
CA THR A 254 -4.16 -7.46 10.69
C THR A 254 -3.10 -6.57 11.30
N LYS A 255 -2.28 -5.88 10.49
CA LYS A 255 -1.10 -5.13 10.96
C LYS A 255 -0.99 -3.75 10.34
N ALA A 256 -0.29 -2.88 11.05
CA ALA A 256 0.19 -1.61 10.54
C ALA A 256 1.72 -1.58 10.62
N TYR A 257 2.34 -1.04 9.61
CA TYR A 257 3.78 -0.94 9.45
C TYR A 257 4.16 0.52 9.29
N ALA A 258 5.21 0.96 9.99
CA ALA A 258 5.72 2.31 9.91
C ALA A 258 7.23 2.29 9.71
N LEU A 259 7.69 2.68 8.52
CA LEU A 259 9.11 2.81 8.22
C LEU A 259 9.61 4.15 8.76
N LYS A 260 10.58 4.09 9.64
CA LYS A 260 11.38 5.22 10.12
C LYS A 260 12.79 5.13 9.57
N LYS A 261 13.63 6.12 9.88
CA LYS A 261 14.98 6.24 9.30
C LYS A 261 15.79 4.94 9.30
N ASP A 262 15.81 4.20 10.42
CA ASP A 262 16.68 3.04 10.60
C ASP A 262 15.91 1.82 11.15
N GLU A 263 14.57 1.86 11.15
CA GLU A 263 13.76 0.77 11.67
C GLU A 263 12.36 0.71 11.02
N LEU A 264 11.86 -0.50 10.85
CA LEU A 264 10.47 -0.79 10.54
C LEU A 264 9.75 -1.20 11.82
N GLU A 265 8.80 -0.39 12.26
CA GLU A 265 7.93 -0.69 13.39
C GLU A 265 6.66 -1.39 12.89
N ILE A 266 6.27 -2.45 13.57
CA ILE A 266 5.11 -3.28 13.24
C ILE A 266 4.15 -3.26 14.43
N TYR A 267 2.88 -3.03 14.14
CA TYR A 267 1.81 -2.97 15.11
C TYR A 267 0.72 -3.97 14.75
N GLN A 268 0.16 -4.64 15.74
CA GLN A 268 -1.04 -5.46 15.57
C GLN A 268 -2.26 -4.54 15.60
N LEU A 269 -3.17 -4.68 14.63
CA LEU A 269 -4.48 -4.05 14.65
C LEU A 269 -5.46 -4.88 15.50
N ARG A 270 -6.22 -4.21 16.37
CA ARG A 270 -7.29 -4.79 17.19
C ARG A 270 -8.66 -4.56 16.57
#